data_21a9e654f85f03f8a7e3cdbb1656478f
#
_entry.id   21a9e654f85f03f8a7e3cdbb1656478f
#
_cell.length_a   1.000
_cell.length_b   1.000
_cell.length_c   1.000
_cell.angle_alpha   90.00
_cell.angle_beta   90.00
_cell.angle_gamma   90.00
#
_symmetry.space_group_name_H-M   'P 1'
#
loop_
_entity.id
_entity.type
_entity.pdbx_description
1 polymer ?
#
loop_
_entity_poly.entity_id
_entity_poly.type
_entity_poly.pdbx_seq_one_letter_code
_entity_poly.pdbx_strand_id
1 'polypeptide(L)'
;MNALEYEDLCKFEGNANGFKIVSQSMEGAPGGLRLSAATLGAYMKYPKASLPHKPTQHVADKKFGFYQAQATDFSTLAQDLGLASTKETYFRHPLAYLVEAADDICYTIIDFEDGINLGWISESYALEYLINLVKDSIDKKTYASLKHTPQRMSYLRALAINSLIKDAVAI
;
A
#
# COMPACT_ATOMS: atom_id res chain seq x y z
N MET A 1 8.15 -2.04 -29.76
CA MET A 1 7.72 -2.95 -28.66
C MET A 1 8.32 -4.31 -28.94
N ASN A 2 9.12 -4.85 -28.06
CA ASN A 2 9.68 -6.18 -28.16
C ASN A 2 8.71 -7.25 -27.56
N ALA A 3 9.06 -8.54 -27.68
CA ALA A 3 8.20 -9.62 -27.21
C ALA A 3 7.94 -9.57 -25.68
N LEU A 4 8.93 -9.15 -24.88
CA LEU A 4 8.82 -9.05 -23.42
C LEU A 4 7.88 -7.90 -23.01
N GLU A 5 7.99 -6.76 -23.69
CA GLU A 5 7.09 -5.63 -23.46
C GLU A 5 5.63 -5.96 -23.85
N TYR A 6 5.46 -6.77 -24.89
CA TYR A 6 4.13 -7.25 -25.28
C TYR A 6 3.52 -8.15 -24.19
N GLU A 7 4.31 -9.05 -23.61
CA GLU A 7 3.86 -9.88 -22.50
C GLU A 7 3.48 -9.05 -21.26
N ASP A 8 4.22 -7.98 -20.98
CA ASP A 8 3.88 -7.04 -19.89
C ASP A 8 2.51 -6.40 -20.11
N LEU A 9 2.18 -6.01 -21.33
CA LEU A 9 0.87 -5.44 -21.65
C LEU A 9 -0.29 -6.44 -21.46
N CYS A 10 -0.01 -7.73 -21.58
CA CYS A 10 -0.99 -8.79 -21.35
C CYS A 10 -1.23 -9.09 -19.86
N LYS A 11 -0.40 -8.54 -18.96
CA LYS A 11 -0.41 -8.84 -17.53
C LYS A 11 -0.39 -7.54 -16.71
N PHE A 12 -1.57 -6.95 -16.51
CA PHE A 12 -1.66 -5.76 -15.67
C PHE A 12 -1.41 -6.10 -14.19
N GLU A 13 -0.57 -5.30 -13.54
CA GLU A 13 -0.36 -5.32 -12.09
C GLU A 13 -0.30 -3.88 -11.56
N GLY A 14 -1.16 -3.58 -10.56
CA GLY A 14 -1.30 -2.23 -10.00
C GLY A 14 -0.01 -1.68 -9.42
N ASN A 15 0.77 -2.50 -8.71
CA ASN A 15 2.05 -2.06 -8.13
C ASN A 15 3.07 -1.67 -9.21
N ALA A 16 3.19 -2.48 -10.26
CA ALA A 16 4.09 -2.18 -11.38
C ALA A 16 3.64 -0.95 -12.16
N ASN A 17 2.34 -0.80 -12.40
CA ASN A 17 1.81 0.39 -13.05
C ASN A 17 1.99 1.64 -12.19
N GLY A 18 1.82 1.53 -10.88
CA GLY A 18 2.09 2.62 -9.94
C GLY A 18 3.55 3.04 -9.96
N PHE A 19 4.50 2.11 -9.91
CA PHE A 19 5.93 2.42 -10.05
C PHE A 19 6.24 3.12 -11.37
N LYS A 20 5.66 2.65 -12.47
CA LYS A 20 5.76 3.30 -13.78
C LYS A 20 5.29 4.76 -13.72
N ILE A 21 4.12 5.03 -13.14
CA ILE A 21 3.56 6.37 -13.04
C ILE A 21 4.45 7.31 -12.22
N VAL A 22 4.96 6.85 -11.07
CA VAL A 22 5.72 7.71 -10.16
C VAL A 22 7.19 7.89 -10.58
N SER A 23 7.75 6.99 -11.39
CA SER A 23 9.15 7.04 -11.86
C SER A 23 9.32 7.59 -13.26
N GLN A 24 8.33 7.47 -14.14
CA GLN A 24 8.44 7.90 -15.53
C GLN A 24 8.38 9.43 -15.68
N SER A 25 9.19 9.92 -16.59
CA SER A 25 9.08 11.30 -17.08
C SER A 25 7.77 11.50 -17.82
N MET A 26 7.08 12.59 -17.51
CA MET A 26 5.93 13.06 -18.27
C MET A 26 6.39 14.01 -19.38
N GLU A 27 5.59 14.17 -20.42
CA GLU A 27 5.86 15.17 -21.46
C GLU A 27 5.99 16.57 -20.83
N GLY A 28 7.12 17.23 -21.06
CA GLY A 28 7.44 18.51 -20.44
C GLY A 28 7.91 18.48 -18.97
N ALA A 29 7.93 17.30 -18.33
CA ALA A 29 8.38 17.14 -16.95
C ALA A 29 9.29 15.89 -16.79
N PRO A 30 10.58 15.99 -17.18
CA PRO A 30 11.49 14.89 -17.05
C PRO A 30 11.68 14.46 -15.59
N GLY A 31 11.70 13.14 -15.32
CA GLY A 31 11.90 12.57 -13.99
C GLY A 31 10.61 12.30 -13.21
N GLY A 32 9.44 12.31 -13.85
CA GLY A 32 8.15 12.00 -13.22
C GLY A 32 7.85 12.94 -12.05
N LEU A 33 7.44 12.38 -10.91
CA LEU A 33 7.17 13.14 -9.67
C LEU A 33 8.45 13.60 -8.95
N ARG A 34 9.64 13.28 -9.46
CA ARG A 34 10.94 13.59 -8.86
C ARG A 34 11.04 13.16 -7.39
N LEU A 35 10.54 11.99 -7.09
CA LEU A 35 10.62 11.41 -5.76
C LEU A 35 12.07 11.01 -5.43
N SER A 36 12.43 11.06 -4.16
CA SER A 36 13.74 10.56 -3.71
C SER A 36 13.86 9.05 -3.94
N ALA A 37 15.09 8.55 -4.06
CA ALA A 37 15.36 7.12 -4.16
C ALA A 37 14.74 6.35 -2.99
N ALA A 38 14.87 6.85 -1.76
CA ALA A 38 14.28 6.24 -0.58
C ALA A 38 12.75 6.14 -0.66
N THR A 39 12.08 7.17 -1.19
CA THR A 39 10.61 7.16 -1.39
C THR A 39 10.20 6.12 -2.43
N LEU A 40 10.92 6.04 -3.55
CA LEU A 40 10.67 5.03 -4.58
C LEU A 40 10.94 3.61 -4.05
N GLY A 41 12.00 3.44 -3.27
CA GLY A 41 12.29 2.17 -2.61
C GLY A 41 11.20 1.77 -1.61
N ALA A 42 10.72 2.71 -0.79
CA ALA A 42 9.64 2.48 0.17
C ALA A 42 8.32 2.13 -0.51
N TYR A 43 8.05 2.72 -1.67
CA TYR A 43 6.86 2.40 -2.48
C TYR A 43 6.88 0.96 -3.00
N MET A 44 8.06 0.36 -3.20
CA MET A 44 8.24 -0.93 -3.86
C MET A 44 7.91 -2.11 -2.92
N LYS A 45 6.65 -2.48 -2.85
CA LYS A 45 6.14 -3.62 -2.07
C LYS A 45 6.65 -4.97 -2.62
N TYR A 46 6.77 -5.09 -3.94
CA TYR A 46 7.21 -6.30 -4.65
C TYR A 46 8.41 -6.00 -5.54
N PRO A 47 9.64 -6.05 -5.02
CA PRO A 47 10.85 -5.71 -5.78
C PRO A 47 11.24 -6.84 -6.74
N LYS A 48 10.38 -7.12 -7.70
CA LYS A 48 10.50 -8.22 -8.66
C LYS A 48 10.02 -7.75 -10.03
N ALA A 49 10.74 -8.18 -11.07
CA ALA A 49 10.33 -7.98 -12.45
C ALA A 49 9.07 -8.78 -12.80
N SER A 50 8.33 -8.31 -13.79
CA SER A 50 7.17 -9.00 -14.36
C SER A 50 7.53 -10.40 -14.90
N LEU A 51 8.70 -10.54 -15.47
CA LEU A 51 9.20 -11.78 -16.09
C LEU A 51 10.59 -12.16 -15.55
N PRO A 52 10.91 -13.45 -15.50
CA PRO A 52 10.01 -14.58 -15.69
C PRO A 52 8.94 -14.64 -14.58
N HIS A 53 7.70 -14.96 -14.96
CA HIS A 53 6.61 -15.10 -14.00
C HIS A 53 6.76 -16.42 -13.21
N LYS A 54 7.53 -16.37 -12.14
CA LYS A 54 7.77 -17.51 -11.24
C LYS A 54 7.50 -17.06 -9.81
N PRO A 55 6.22 -17.00 -9.39
CA PRO A 55 5.91 -16.66 -8.01
C PRO A 55 6.49 -17.73 -7.08
N THR A 56 7.11 -17.29 -6.00
CA THR A 56 7.53 -18.15 -4.90
C THR A 56 6.50 -18.05 -3.76
N GLN A 57 6.72 -18.79 -2.67
CA GLN A 57 5.89 -18.63 -1.46
C GLN A 57 6.29 -17.40 -0.64
N HIS A 58 7.37 -16.72 -1.01
CA HIS A 58 7.79 -15.52 -0.30
C HIS A 58 6.84 -14.36 -0.58
N VAL A 59 6.48 -13.63 0.47
CA VAL A 59 5.49 -12.54 0.39
C VAL A 59 5.88 -11.46 -0.63
N ALA A 60 7.18 -11.18 -0.77
CA ALA A 60 7.71 -10.20 -1.73
C ALA A 60 7.62 -10.65 -3.21
N ASP A 61 7.38 -11.93 -3.47
CA ASP A 61 7.31 -12.51 -4.82
C ASP A 61 5.87 -12.82 -5.27
N LYS A 62 4.89 -12.53 -4.42
CA LYS A 62 3.47 -12.80 -4.66
C LYS A 62 2.96 -12.13 -5.93
N LYS A 63 3.49 -10.94 -6.20
CA LYS A 63 3.21 -10.09 -7.36
C LYS A 63 4.53 -9.57 -7.93
N PHE A 64 4.46 -8.67 -8.89
CA PHE A 64 5.64 -7.97 -9.40
C PHE A 64 5.47 -6.46 -9.27
N GLY A 65 6.57 -5.73 -9.15
CA GLY A 65 6.56 -4.30 -8.86
C GLY A 65 7.04 -3.42 -10.00
N PHE A 66 7.58 -4.00 -11.07
CA PHE A 66 7.98 -3.24 -12.24
C PHE A 66 7.91 -4.08 -13.52
N TYR A 67 7.63 -3.41 -14.63
CA TYR A 67 7.63 -3.99 -15.96
C TYR A 67 9.04 -4.09 -16.54
N GLN A 68 9.21 -4.86 -17.60
CA GLN A 68 10.51 -5.02 -18.28
C GLN A 68 11.06 -3.67 -18.74
N ALA A 69 10.21 -2.75 -19.18
CA ALA A 69 10.62 -1.40 -19.57
C ALA A 69 11.25 -0.59 -18.44
N GLN A 70 10.93 -0.86 -17.17
CA GLN A 70 11.51 -0.20 -15.99
C GLN A 70 12.61 -1.02 -15.30
N ALA A 71 12.99 -2.16 -15.84
CA ALA A 71 13.95 -3.06 -15.17
C ALA A 71 15.31 -2.40 -14.92
N THR A 72 15.81 -1.62 -15.87
CA THR A 72 17.08 -0.88 -15.74
C THR A 72 16.98 0.21 -14.67
N ASP A 73 15.91 0.99 -14.69
CA ASP A 73 15.69 2.08 -13.72
C ASP A 73 15.59 1.52 -12.31
N PHE A 74 14.82 0.43 -12.14
CA PHE A 74 14.70 -0.19 -10.84
C PHE A 74 16.01 -0.84 -10.37
N SER A 75 16.77 -1.47 -11.26
CA SER A 75 18.09 -2.04 -10.93
C SER A 75 19.05 -0.97 -10.42
N THR A 76 19.10 0.19 -11.07
CA THR A 76 19.90 1.34 -10.63
C THR A 76 19.45 1.83 -9.26
N LEU A 77 18.17 2.04 -9.07
CA LEU A 77 17.57 2.43 -7.79
C LEU A 77 17.93 1.45 -6.66
N ALA A 78 17.81 0.14 -6.93
CA ALA A 78 18.10 -0.89 -5.95
C ALA A 78 19.60 -0.95 -5.57
N GLN A 79 20.48 -0.70 -6.53
CA GLN A 79 21.93 -0.59 -6.27
C GLN A 79 22.26 0.62 -5.39
N ASP A 80 21.70 1.78 -5.73
CA ASP A 80 21.91 3.03 -4.98
C ASP A 80 21.42 2.92 -3.52
N LEU A 81 20.38 2.13 -3.28
CA LEU A 81 19.82 1.88 -1.95
C LEU A 81 20.43 0.66 -1.23
N GLY A 82 21.36 -0.06 -1.85
CA GLY A 82 21.93 -1.28 -1.27
C GLY A 82 20.95 -2.44 -1.15
N LEU A 83 19.91 -2.48 -1.98
CA LEU A 83 18.86 -3.49 -1.96
C LEU A 83 19.09 -4.65 -2.93
N ALA A 84 20.13 -4.57 -3.77
CA ALA A 84 20.46 -5.64 -4.71
C ALA A 84 21.10 -6.81 -3.95
N SER A 85 20.52 -8.01 -4.08
CA SER A 85 21.08 -9.26 -3.54
C SER A 85 21.91 -10.00 -4.57
N THR A 86 21.38 -10.13 -5.78
CA THR A 86 22.03 -10.71 -6.97
C THR A 86 21.62 -9.89 -8.19
N LYS A 87 22.07 -10.29 -9.39
CA LYS A 87 21.73 -9.55 -10.61
C LYS A 87 20.23 -9.41 -10.88
N GLU A 88 19.40 -10.29 -10.33
CA GLU A 88 17.95 -10.33 -10.62
C GLU A 88 17.08 -10.44 -9.37
N THR A 89 17.68 -10.40 -8.19
CA THR A 89 16.94 -10.44 -6.93
C THR A 89 17.21 -9.21 -6.09
N TYR A 90 16.17 -8.73 -5.42
CA TYR A 90 16.22 -7.50 -4.64
C TYR A 90 15.54 -7.70 -3.28
N PHE A 91 16.04 -7.02 -2.27
CA PHE A 91 15.39 -6.93 -0.97
C PHE A 91 14.37 -5.80 -0.95
N ARG A 92 13.36 -5.91 -0.11
CA ARG A 92 12.48 -4.79 0.21
C ARG A 92 13.23 -3.70 0.96
N HIS A 93 12.94 -2.46 0.62
CA HIS A 93 13.37 -1.34 1.45
C HIS A 93 12.71 -1.45 2.84
N PRO A 94 13.41 -1.16 3.97
CA PRO A 94 12.83 -1.27 5.31
C PRO A 94 11.50 -0.50 5.47
N LEU A 95 11.41 0.70 4.91
CA LEU A 95 10.17 1.50 4.97
C LEU A 95 9.01 0.91 4.13
N ALA A 96 9.25 -0.04 3.22
CA ALA A 96 8.16 -0.68 2.47
C ALA A 96 7.22 -1.47 3.39
N TYR A 97 7.72 -1.99 4.51
CA TYR A 97 6.89 -2.65 5.52
C TYR A 97 5.95 -1.68 6.23
N LEU A 98 6.39 -0.45 6.48
CA LEU A 98 5.54 0.59 7.07
C LEU A 98 4.48 1.09 6.08
N VAL A 99 4.83 1.20 4.80
CA VAL A 99 3.86 1.54 3.74
C VAL A 99 2.82 0.45 3.60
N GLU A 100 3.23 -0.83 3.63
CA GLU A 100 2.32 -1.97 3.61
C GLU A 100 1.40 -1.98 4.83
N ALA A 101 1.94 -1.75 6.03
CA ALA A 101 1.15 -1.68 7.26
C ALA A 101 0.12 -0.54 7.21
N ALA A 102 0.50 0.63 6.70
CA ALA A 102 -0.43 1.77 6.54
C ALA A 102 -1.57 1.44 5.56
N ASP A 103 -1.25 0.77 4.46
CA ASP A 103 -2.22 0.31 3.46
C ASP A 103 -3.21 -0.68 4.09
N ASP A 104 -2.72 -1.72 4.76
CA ASP A 104 -3.52 -2.75 5.41
C ASP A 104 -4.42 -2.17 6.53
N ILE A 105 -3.90 -1.25 7.33
CA ILE A 105 -4.67 -0.55 8.37
C ILE A 105 -5.84 0.23 7.76
N CYS A 106 -5.57 1.02 6.71
CA CYS A 106 -6.58 1.81 6.04
C CYS A 106 -7.65 0.93 5.40
N TYR A 107 -7.26 -0.08 4.65
CA TYR A 107 -8.20 -1.00 4.01
C TYR A 107 -9.08 -1.71 5.03
N THR A 108 -8.51 -2.30 6.06
CA THR A 108 -9.25 -3.06 7.07
C THR A 108 -10.35 -2.21 7.72
N ILE A 109 -10.05 -0.97 8.03
CA ILE A 109 -11.02 -0.08 8.70
C ILE A 109 -12.07 0.47 7.72
N ILE A 110 -11.67 0.79 6.49
CA ILE A 110 -12.60 1.30 5.46
C ILE A 110 -13.57 0.19 5.00
N ASP A 111 -13.13 -1.05 4.93
CA ASP A 111 -13.97 -2.19 4.55
C ASP A 111 -15.18 -2.38 5.50
N PHE A 112 -15.06 -2.00 6.77
CA PHE A 112 -16.21 -1.97 7.67
C PHE A 112 -17.27 -0.95 7.25
N GLU A 113 -16.85 0.25 6.85
CA GLU A 113 -17.77 1.29 6.36
C GLU A 113 -18.45 0.84 5.05
N ASP A 114 -17.68 0.29 4.14
CA ASP A 114 -18.21 -0.24 2.88
C ASP A 114 -19.14 -1.42 3.13
N GLY A 115 -18.80 -2.32 4.03
CA GLY A 115 -19.65 -3.44 4.43
C GLY A 115 -21.00 -3.01 4.98
N ILE A 116 -21.06 -1.90 5.75
CA ILE A 116 -22.31 -1.31 6.23
C ILE A 116 -23.10 -0.70 5.06
N ASN A 117 -22.42 0.12 4.25
CA ASN A 117 -23.06 0.82 3.13
C ASN A 117 -23.66 -0.14 2.09
N LEU A 118 -23.03 -1.30 1.91
CA LEU A 118 -23.48 -2.38 1.03
C LEU A 118 -24.49 -3.33 1.71
N GLY A 119 -24.75 -3.16 3.01
CA GLY A 119 -25.67 -4.01 3.76
C GLY A 119 -25.16 -5.42 4.04
N TRP A 120 -23.85 -5.65 3.95
CA TRP A 120 -23.22 -6.96 4.22
C TRP A 120 -23.00 -7.22 5.70
N ILE A 121 -22.77 -6.19 6.47
CA ILE A 121 -22.64 -6.26 7.93
C ILE A 121 -23.61 -5.29 8.60
N SER A 122 -24.10 -5.66 9.79
CA SER A 122 -24.98 -4.76 10.54
C SER A 122 -24.18 -3.59 11.13
N GLU A 123 -24.80 -2.43 11.16
CA GLU A 123 -24.25 -1.24 11.80
C GLU A 123 -23.83 -1.50 13.24
N SER A 124 -24.70 -2.16 14.02
CA SER A 124 -24.43 -2.47 15.43
C SER A 124 -23.17 -3.31 15.62
N TYR A 125 -22.96 -4.30 14.76
CA TYR A 125 -21.76 -5.14 14.80
C TYR A 125 -20.49 -4.34 14.50
N ALA A 126 -20.52 -3.52 13.45
CA ALA A 126 -19.35 -2.74 13.07
C ALA A 126 -19.00 -1.66 14.11
N LEU A 127 -20.01 -0.99 14.66
CA LEU A 127 -19.81 -0.01 15.74
C LEU A 127 -19.24 -0.67 16.99
N GLU A 128 -19.75 -1.83 17.38
CA GLU A 128 -19.25 -2.57 18.54
C GLU A 128 -17.79 -2.97 18.36
N TYR A 129 -17.43 -3.48 17.17
CA TYR A 129 -16.06 -3.86 16.85
C TYR A 129 -15.11 -2.66 16.93
N LEU A 130 -15.46 -1.55 16.29
CA LEU A 130 -14.64 -0.34 16.31
C LEU A 130 -14.55 0.28 17.72
N ILE A 131 -15.65 0.28 18.49
CA ILE A 131 -15.64 0.76 19.88
C ILE A 131 -14.68 -0.08 20.73
N ASN A 132 -14.71 -1.40 20.60
CA ASN A 132 -13.80 -2.29 21.32
C ASN A 132 -12.34 -2.05 20.98
N LEU A 133 -12.04 -1.74 19.71
CA LEU A 133 -10.70 -1.42 19.25
C LEU A 133 -10.13 -0.13 19.86
N VAL A 134 -10.97 0.90 20.02
CA VAL A 134 -10.53 2.24 20.40
C VAL A 134 -11.09 2.75 21.73
N LYS A 135 -11.70 1.89 22.53
CA LYS A 135 -12.45 2.24 23.75
C LYS A 135 -11.77 3.25 24.67
N ASP A 136 -10.45 3.14 24.82
CA ASP A 136 -9.66 3.99 25.71
C ASP A 136 -9.35 5.38 25.10
N SER A 137 -9.57 5.53 23.79
CA SER A 137 -9.36 6.77 23.03
C SER A 137 -10.64 7.54 22.76
N ILE A 138 -11.80 6.99 23.13
CA ILE A 138 -13.10 7.62 22.85
C ILE A 138 -13.37 8.74 23.84
N ASP A 139 -13.52 9.98 23.35
CA ASP A 139 -14.12 11.05 24.12
C ASP A 139 -15.63 10.84 24.26
N LYS A 140 -16.08 10.50 25.45
CA LYS A 140 -17.48 10.15 25.74
C LYS A 140 -18.46 11.30 25.44
N LYS A 141 -18.06 12.55 25.62
CA LYS A 141 -18.93 13.71 25.36
C LYS A 141 -19.08 13.90 23.84
N THR A 142 -18.02 13.87 23.13
CA THR A 142 -18.03 13.97 21.66
C THR A 142 -18.84 12.81 21.06
N TYR A 143 -18.57 11.56 21.45
CA TYR A 143 -19.29 10.41 20.92
C TYR A 143 -20.81 10.47 21.21
N ALA A 144 -21.20 10.86 22.41
CA ALA A 144 -22.61 11.00 22.78
C ALA A 144 -23.35 12.12 22.01
N SER A 145 -22.62 13.12 21.50
CA SER A 145 -23.19 14.19 20.67
C SER A 145 -23.52 13.77 19.26
N LEU A 146 -22.89 12.68 18.76
CA LEU A 146 -23.07 12.16 17.40
C LEU A 146 -24.38 11.39 17.30
N LYS A 147 -25.37 11.96 16.60
CA LYS A 147 -26.73 11.41 16.51
C LYS A 147 -26.90 10.39 15.38
N HIS A 148 -26.08 10.47 14.35
CA HIS A 148 -26.25 9.68 13.13
C HIS A 148 -25.11 8.68 12.94
N THR A 149 -25.40 7.49 12.44
CA THR A 149 -24.46 6.42 12.17
C THR A 149 -23.26 6.84 11.33
N PRO A 150 -23.40 7.56 10.21
CA PRO A 150 -22.25 7.98 9.43
C PRO A 150 -21.27 8.85 10.23
N GLN A 151 -21.77 9.69 11.14
CA GLN A 151 -20.95 10.51 12.02
C GLN A 151 -20.18 9.67 13.03
N ARG A 152 -20.84 8.68 13.65
CA ARG A 152 -20.21 7.74 14.60
C ARG A 152 -19.15 6.89 13.89
N MET A 153 -19.45 6.38 12.70
CA MET A 153 -18.52 5.62 11.90
C MET A 153 -17.28 6.45 11.53
N SER A 154 -17.46 7.66 11.03
CA SER A 154 -16.35 8.55 10.67
C SER A 154 -15.45 8.87 11.88
N TYR A 155 -16.05 9.12 13.04
CA TYR A 155 -15.33 9.37 14.28
C TYR A 155 -14.52 8.15 14.75
N LEU A 156 -15.16 6.98 14.80
CA LEU A 156 -14.49 5.75 15.21
C LEU A 156 -13.43 5.30 14.21
N ARG A 157 -13.66 5.46 12.91
CA ARG A 157 -12.67 5.21 11.86
C ARG A 157 -11.40 6.03 12.07
N ALA A 158 -11.55 7.34 12.29
CA ALA A 158 -10.40 8.22 12.51
C ALA A 158 -9.60 7.83 13.78
N LEU A 159 -10.29 7.45 14.85
CA LEU A 159 -9.64 6.96 16.07
C LEU A 159 -8.95 5.61 15.84
N ALA A 160 -9.59 4.68 15.15
CA ALA A 160 -9.06 3.34 14.88
C ALA A 160 -7.77 3.42 14.04
N ILE A 161 -7.80 4.16 12.95
CA ILE A 161 -6.61 4.37 12.11
C ILE A 161 -5.48 5.02 12.91
N ASN A 162 -5.77 6.07 13.67
CA ASN A 162 -4.77 6.75 14.49
C ASN A 162 -4.18 5.86 15.59
N SER A 163 -4.99 5.00 16.22
CA SER A 163 -4.52 4.06 17.24
C SER A 163 -3.59 3.01 16.62
N LEU A 164 -4.03 2.37 15.54
CA LEU A 164 -3.25 1.34 14.86
C LEU A 164 -1.93 1.88 14.27
N ILE A 165 -1.94 3.11 13.74
CA ILE A 165 -0.71 3.76 13.28
C ILE A 165 0.27 3.99 14.45
N LYS A 166 -0.23 4.48 15.61
CA LYS A 166 0.61 4.67 16.79
C LYS A 166 1.23 3.36 17.26
N ASP A 167 0.45 2.29 17.28
CA ASP A 167 0.92 0.97 17.68
C ASP A 167 1.98 0.45 16.71
N ALA A 168 1.76 0.60 15.39
CA ALA A 168 2.72 0.19 14.37
C ALA A 168 4.06 0.95 14.41
N VAL A 169 4.04 2.20 14.86
CA VAL A 169 5.25 3.05 14.97
C VAL A 169 5.97 2.86 16.30
N ALA A 170 5.30 2.32 17.32
CA ALA A 170 5.88 2.10 18.65
C ALA A 170 6.74 0.82 18.75
N ILE A 171 6.76 -0.02 17.70
CA ILE A 171 7.58 -1.22 17.62
C ILE A 171 9.01 -0.86 17.21
#